data_9263ab1af58bf02b784a1950adf928c9
#
_entry.id   9263ab1af58bf02b784a1950adf928c9
#
_cell.length_a   1.000
_cell.length_b   1.000
_cell.length_c   1.000
_cell.angle_alpha   90.00
_cell.angle_beta   90.00
_cell.angle_gamma   90.00
#
_symmetry.space_group_name_H-M   'P 1'
#
loop_
_entity.id
_entity.type
_entity.pdbx_description
1 polymer ?
#
loop_
_entity_poly.entity_id
_entity_poly.type
_entity_poly.pdbx_seq_one_letter_code
_entity_poly.pdbx_strand_id
1 'polypeptide(L)'
;MSYQLRRVAGYILGFILFYAPLALFQRGLSYVLTGKWQELTIHNLCLRKPVEHIIDGGLLQFTSVSMLSMLILLIVTFFFGPIFCGKLCPAGAFTEYLSRLVPDRFKIDWSKYTEIAPIRYGMLAAFMAIPFVGGSLACAYCNYYLFDLLANYAVRGYFISLSSSLLLTAILWLVVFGLFTKGGRGYCNFLCPVGAAQNLVHFFSSKLPFVRRMYVDKQKCIGCGKCARTCPMQAVKVREKKAEICLHNCIVCGQCAHNCPVKAIQYGRVDNEK
;
A
#
# COMPACT_ATOMS: atom_id res chain seq x y z
N MET A 1 15.74 -17.97 8.17
CA MET A 1 14.45 -17.80 7.48
C MET A 1 14.69 -17.05 6.16
N SER A 2 14.27 -17.61 5.01
CA SER A 2 14.49 -16.98 3.71
C SER A 2 13.77 -15.63 3.63
N TYR A 3 14.24 -14.72 2.76
CA TYR A 3 13.62 -13.40 2.58
C TYR A 3 12.12 -13.50 2.19
N GLN A 4 11.78 -14.45 1.31
CA GLN A 4 10.40 -14.66 0.89
C GLN A 4 9.53 -15.13 2.05
N LEU A 5 10.01 -16.04 2.89
CA LEU A 5 9.27 -16.51 4.06
C LEU A 5 8.99 -15.37 5.06
N ARG A 6 9.97 -14.48 5.27
CA ARG A 6 9.76 -13.27 6.10
C ARG A 6 8.68 -12.34 5.54
N ARG A 7 8.61 -12.18 4.22
CA ARG A 7 7.54 -11.39 3.57
C ARG A 7 6.17 -12.02 3.76
N VAL A 8 6.06 -13.32 3.50
CA VAL A 8 4.80 -14.07 3.68
C VAL A 8 4.34 -14.00 5.13
N ALA A 9 5.22 -14.24 6.10
CA ALA A 9 4.91 -14.11 7.52
C ALA A 9 4.41 -12.70 7.88
N GLY A 10 5.02 -11.66 7.32
CA GLY A 10 4.57 -10.27 7.50
C GLY A 10 3.16 -10.04 6.93
N TYR A 11 2.82 -10.60 5.78
CA TYR A 11 1.47 -10.48 5.19
C TYR A 11 0.42 -11.26 5.97
N ILE A 12 0.77 -12.44 6.50
CA ILE A 12 -0.10 -13.20 7.41
C ILE A 12 -0.35 -12.40 8.69
N LEU A 13 0.71 -11.84 9.29
CA LEU A 13 0.58 -10.96 10.44
C LEU A 13 -0.30 -9.76 10.14
N GLY A 14 -0.12 -9.12 9.00
CA GLY A 14 -0.95 -8.01 8.54
C GLY A 14 -2.42 -8.39 8.35
N PHE A 15 -2.69 -9.59 7.85
CA PHE A 15 -4.05 -10.13 7.77
C PHE A 15 -4.68 -10.25 9.17
N ILE A 16 -3.98 -10.88 10.10
CA ILE A 16 -4.44 -11.07 11.48
C ILE A 16 -4.70 -9.72 12.18
N LEU A 17 -3.83 -8.74 11.98
CA LEU A 17 -3.92 -7.46 12.66
C LEU A 17 -5.01 -6.54 12.10
N PHE A 18 -5.25 -6.55 10.79
CA PHE A 18 -6.02 -5.50 10.13
C PHE A 18 -7.28 -5.97 9.42
N TYR A 19 -7.42 -7.25 9.09
CA TYR A 19 -8.55 -7.75 8.29
C TYR A 19 -9.51 -8.61 9.10
N ALA A 20 -10.76 -8.59 8.70
CA ALA A 20 -11.77 -9.48 9.25
C ALA A 20 -11.44 -10.97 8.91
N PRO A 21 -11.82 -11.90 9.75
CA PRO A 21 -12.63 -11.74 10.97
C PRO A 21 -11.84 -11.34 12.23
N LEU A 22 -10.52 -11.24 12.15
CA LEU A 22 -9.66 -11.04 13.33
C LEU A 22 -9.49 -9.56 13.67
N ALA A 23 -8.91 -8.76 12.79
CA ALA A 23 -8.68 -7.30 12.92
C ALA A 23 -8.18 -6.87 14.32
N LEU A 24 -7.22 -7.61 14.87
CA LEU A 24 -6.83 -7.51 16.28
C LEU A 24 -6.32 -6.12 16.65
N PHE A 25 -5.67 -5.40 15.73
CA PHE A 25 -5.18 -4.05 15.99
C PHE A 25 -6.33 -3.06 16.25
N GLN A 26 -7.35 -3.02 15.37
CA GLN A 26 -8.47 -2.10 15.52
C GLN A 26 -9.35 -2.45 16.71
N ARG A 27 -9.56 -3.74 16.94
CA ARG A 27 -10.34 -4.24 18.09
C ARG A 27 -9.63 -3.96 19.41
N GLY A 28 -8.32 -4.22 19.47
CA GLY A 28 -7.51 -3.92 20.63
C GLY A 28 -7.48 -2.42 20.95
N LEU A 29 -7.33 -1.58 19.90
CA LEU A 29 -7.38 -0.13 20.05
C LEU A 29 -8.76 0.34 20.55
N SER A 30 -9.85 -0.23 20.02
CA SER A 30 -11.20 0.06 20.50
C SER A 30 -11.36 -0.31 21.97
N TYR A 31 -10.86 -1.48 22.37
CA TYR A 31 -10.93 -1.90 23.77
C TYR A 31 -10.19 -0.93 24.71
N VAL A 32 -9.01 -0.48 24.31
CA VAL A 32 -8.22 0.50 25.10
C VAL A 32 -8.94 1.84 25.21
N LEU A 33 -9.61 2.30 24.13
CA LEU A 33 -10.27 3.61 24.12
C LEU A 33 -11.66 3.61 24.78
N THR A 34 -12.44 2.53 24.62
CA THR A 34 -13.86 2.51 24.98
C THR A 34 -14.22 1.46 26.04
N GLY A 35 -13.27 0.60 26.42
CA GLY A 35 -13.52 -0.55 27.30
C GLY A 35 -14.39 -1.65 26.65
N LYS A 36 -14.77 -1.52 25.37
CA LYS A 36 -15.65 -2.45 24.67
C LYS A 36 -14.95 -3.07 23.46
N TRP A 37 -15.17 -4.37 23.30
CA TRP A 37 -14.68 -5.11 22.14
C TRP A 37 -15.67 -4.92 20.98
N GLN A 38 -15.31 -4.08 20.01
CA GLN A 38 -16.17 -3.79 18.84
C GLN A 38 -15.72 -4.60 17.63
N GLU A 39 -16.66 -4.96 16.75
CA GLU A 39 -16.35 -5.57 15.45
C GLU A 39 -15.89 -4.50 14.46
N LEU A 40 -14.60 -4.24 14.46
CA LEU A 40 -13.94 -3.30 13.57
C LEU A 40 -13.15 -4.05 12.49
N THR A 41 -12.97 -3.41 11.35
CA THR A 41 -12.27 -3.98 10.20
C THR A 41 -11.26 -2.99 9.62
N ILE A 42 -10.60 -3.36 8.52
CA ILE A 42 -9.65 -2.50 7.78
C ILE A 42 -10.25 -1.14 7.37
N HIS A 43 -11.59 -1.03 7.32
CA HIS A 43 -12.26 0.24 7.03
C HIS A 43 -11.91 1.37 8.01
N ASN A 44 -11.51 1.03 9.23
CA ASN A 44 -11.07 2.02 10.21
C ASN A 44 -9.66 2.58 9.93
N LEU A 45 -8.93 2.02 8.97
CA LEU A 45 -7.71 2.62 8.40
C LEU A 45 -7.99 3.45 7.13
N CYS A 46 -9.26 3.64 6.78
CA CYS A 46 -9.65 4.37 5.58
C CYS A 46 -9.57 5.87 5.81
N LEU A 47 -8.95 6.60 4.87
CA LEU A 47 -8.88 8.06 4.85
C LEU A 47 -10.26 8.74 4.77
N ARG A 48 -11.28 8.03 4.29
CA ARG A 48 -12.65 8.55 4.18
C ARG A 48 -13.29 8.83 5.53
N LYS A 49 -13.13 7.95 6.51
CA LYS A 49 -13.78 8.06 7.82
C LYS A 49 -13.49 9.38 8.55
N PRO A 50 -12.22 9.84 8.65
CA PRO A 50 -11.93 11.15 9.22
C PRO A 50 -12.60 12.32 8.47
N VAL A 51 -12.69 12.22 7.12
CA VAL A 51 -13.32 13.28 6.29
C VAL A 51 -14.84 13.28 6.48
N GLU A 52 -15.48 12.12 6.54
CA GLU A 52 -16.92 12.02 6.85
C GLU A 52 -17.24 12.67 8.20
N HIS A 53 -16.48 12.39 9.24
CA HIS A 53 -16.70 13.00 10.56
C HIS A 53 -16.60 14.54 10.54
N ILE A 54 -15.74 15.11 9.70
CA ILE A 54 -15.64 16.56 9.54
C ILE A 54 -16.88 17.11 8.82
N ILE A 55 -17.38 16.42 7.80
CA ILE A 55 -18.55 16.84 7.00
C ILE A 55 -19.83 16.80 7.83
N ASP A 56 -19.98 15.77 8.68
CA ASP A 56 -21.14 15.59 9.56
C ASP A 56 -21.18 16.62 10.73
N GLY A 57 -20.33 17.65 10.69
CA GLY A 57 -20.27 18.72 11.71
C GLY A 57 -19.64 18.29 13.03
N GLY A 58 -19.07 17.07 13.07
CA GLY A 58 -18.29 16.59 14.20
C GLY A 58 -16.92 17.27 14.23
N LEU A 59 -16.57 17.89 15.35
CA LEU A 59 -15.17 18.20 15.65
C LEU A 59 -14.33 16.95 15.46
N LEU A 60 -13.13 17.09 14.88
CA LEU A 60 -12.14 16.02 14.76
C LEU A 60 -12.03 15.25 16.09
N GLN A 61 -12.77 14.15 16.19
CA GLN A 61 -12.68 13.27 17.34
C GLN A 61 -11.38 12.48 17.25
N PHE A 62 -10.28 13.08 17.71
CA PHE A 62 -8.97 12.43 17.78
C PHE A 62 -9.01 11.11 18.60
N THR A 63 -10.04 10.91 19.40
CA THR A 63 -10.30 9.71 20.17
C THR A 63 -11.00 8.60 19.39
N SER A 64 -11.43 8.85 18.14
CA SER A 64 -12.02 7.80 17.32
C SER A 64 -10.97 6.78 16.88
N VAL A 65 -11.33 5.49 16.89
CA VAL A 65 -10.44 4.40 16.48
C VAL A 65 -9.92 4.61 15.06
N SER A 66 -10.75 5.15 14.17
CA SER A 66 -10.37 5.44 12.78
C SER A 66 -9.29 6.50 12.69
N MET A 67 -9.48 7.62 13.38
CA MET A 67 -8.51 8.72 13.36
C MET A 67 -7.19 8.29 13.97
N LEU A 68 -7.22 7.63 15.13
CA LEU A 68 -6.02 7.19 15.80
C LEU A 68 -5.27 6.12 15.02
N SER A 69 -5.97 5.16 14.41
CA SER A 69 -5.37 4.15 13.53
C SER A 69 -4.68 4.78 12.33
N MET A 70 -5.31 5.77 11.71
CA MET A 70 -4.73 6.51 10.59
C MET A 70 -3.52 7.34 11.02
N LEU A 71 -3.59 8.03 12.15
CA LEU A 71 -2.47 8.79 12.69
C LEU A 71 -1.27 7.90 13.00
N ILE A 72 -1.48 6.75 13.64
CA ILE A 72 -0.42 5.77 13.91
C ILE A 72 0.21 5.31 12.59
N LEU A 73 -0.60 4.99 11.58
CA LEU A 73 -0.11 4.58 10.27
C LEU A 73 0.76 5.66 9.62
N LEU A 74 0.32 6.92 9.65
CA LEU A 74 1.04 8.04 9.06
C LEU A 74 2.32 8.39 9.84
N ILE A 75 2.29 8.32 11.18
CA ILE A 75 3.48 8.51 12.03
C ILE A 75 4.52 7.42 11.75
N VAL A 76 4.12 6.16 11.70
CA VAL A 76 5.03 5.06 11.33
C VAL A 76 5.59 5.28 9.93
N THR A 77 4.75 5.71 9.00
CA THR A 77 5.18 6.02 7.62
C THR A 77 6.15 7.20 7.56
N PHE A 78 5.94 8.21 8.39
CA PHE A 78 6.82 9.37 8.47
C PHE A 78 8.28 8.96 8.80
N PHE A 79 8.47 8.10 9.80
CA PHE A 79 9.81 7.69 10.24
C PHE A 79 10.42 6.54 9.43
N PHE A 80 9.60 5.60 9.00
CA PHE A 80 10.07 4.32 8.43
C PHE A 80 9.65 4.11 6.97
N GLY A 81 8.92 5.06 6.39
CA GLY A 81 8.34 4.90 5.06
C GLY A 81 7.12 3.95 5.04
N PRO A 82 6.53 3.68 3.88
CA PRO A 82 5.30 2.91 3.73
C PRO A 82 5.49 1.40 3.98
N ILE A 83 5.97 1.05 5.18
CA ILE A 83 6.23 -0.34 5.61
C ILE A 83 4.94 -1.17 5.61
N PHE A 84 3.81 -0.58 6.00
CA PHE A 84 2.52 -1.26 5.95
C PHE A 84 2.23 -1.81 4.56
N CYS A 85 2.33 -0.98 3.52
CA CYS A 85 2.11 -1.40 2.13
C CYS A 85 3.12 -2.46 1.66
N GLY A 86 4.38 -2.35 2.08
CA GLY A 86 5.46 -3.23 1.62
C GLY A 86 5.57 -4.56 2.34
N LYS A 87 5.16 -4.63 3.60
CA LYS A 87 5.44 -5.78 4.48
C LYS A 87 4.21 -6.35 5.18
N LEU A 88 3.13 -5.57 5.34
CA LEU A 88 1.96 -5.98 6.13
C LEU A 88 0.67 -6.07 5.30
N CYS A 89 0.52 -5.34 4.19
CA CYS A 89 -0.73 -5.30 3.43
C CYS A 89 -0.93 -6.59 2.60
N PRO A 90 -1.84 -7.51 3.01
CA PRO A 90 -2.10 -8.74 2.29
C PRO A 90 -2.85 -8.51 0.98
N ALA A 91 -3.74 -7.49 0.88
CA ALA A 91 -4.46 -7.18 -0.34
C ALA A 91 -3.51 -6.83 -1.51
N GLY A 92 -2.46 -6.04 -1.23
CA GLY A 92 -1.42 -5.76 -2.23
C GLY A 92 -0.51 -6.96 -2.51
N ALA A 93 -0.24 -7.79 -1.49
CA ALA A 93 0.54 -9.00 -1.66
C ALA A 93 -0.21 -10.04 -2.50
N PHE A 94 -1.50 -10.19 -2.29
CA PHE A 94 -2.34 -11.15 -3.01
C PHE A 94 -2.19 -10.98 -4.53
N THR A 95 -2.39 -9.78 -5.05
CA THR A 95 -2.23 -9.50 -6.49
C THR A 95 -0.77 -9.63 -6.96
N GLU A 96 0.21 -9.28 -6.12
CA GLU A 96 1.63 -9.48 -6.44
C GLU A 96 1.97 -10.97 -6.64
N TYR A 97 1.48 -11.85 -5.76
CA TYR A 97 1.70 -13.29 -5.91
C TYR A 97 0.86 -13.88 -7.03
N LEU A 98 -0.39 -13.44 -7.19
CA LEU A 98 -1.27 -13.87 -8.28
C LEU A 98 -0.67 -13.55 -9.65
N SER A 99 -0.04 -12.38 -9.80
CA SER A 99 0.60 -11.98 -11.07
C SER A 99 1.73 -12.92 -11.49
N ARG A 100 2.35 -13.66 -10.57
CA ARG A 100 3.42 -14.62 -10.89
C ARG A 100 2.94 -15.82 -11.69
N LEU A 101 1.63 -16.08 -11.72
CA LEU A 101 1.02 -17.13 -12.53
C LEU A 101 1.06 -16.81 -14.03
N VAL A 102 1.14 -15.52 -14.38
CA VAL A 102 1.20 -15.07 -15.76
C VAL A 102 2.64 -14.80 -16.18
N PRO A 103 3.12 -15.28 -17.33
CA PRO A 103 4.45 -14.96 -17.84
C PRO A 103 4.63 -13.45 -18.09
N ASP A 104 5.83 -12.92 -17.85
CA ASP A 104 6.12 -11.48 -17.94
C ASP A 104 5.90 -10.89 -19.36
N ARG A 105 5.91 -11.71 -20.39
CA ARG A 105 5.63 -11.29 -21.79
C ARG A 105 4.21 -10.75 -22.01
N PHE A 106 3.25 -11.16 -21.18
CA PHE A 106 1.87 -10.71 -21.23
C PHE A 106 1.56 -9.56 -20.28
N LYS A 107 2.54 -9.11 -19.50
CA LYS A 107 2.36 -8.07 -18.50
C LYS A 107 2.72 -6.69 -19.03
N ILE A 108 1.90 -5.72 -18.68
CA ILE A 108 2.09 -4.32 -19.02
C ILE A 108 3.04 -3.67 -18.00
N ASP A 109 4.09 -3.02 -18.50
CA ASP A 109 4.98 -2.17 -17.72
C ASP A 109 4.51 -0.72 -17.84
N TRP A 110 3.63 -0.32 -16.94
CA TRP A 110 3.02 1.02 -16.94
C TRP A 110 4.03 2.15 -16.86
N SER A 111 5.18 1.93 -16.21
CA SER A 111 6.22 2.95 -16.07
C SER A 111 6.85 3.41 -17.39
N LYS A 112 6.59 2.67 -18.48
CA LYS A 112 7.05 3.02 -19.82
C LYS A 112 6.08 3.93 -20.55
N TYR A 113 4.79 3.88 -20.20
CA TYR A 113 3.73 4.58 -20.93
C TYR A 113 3.25 5.83 -20.21
N THR A 114 3.38 5.87 -18.89
CA THR A 114 2.86 6.98 -18.09
C THR A 114 3.70 7.24 -16.85
N GLU A 115 3.64 8.48 -16.38
CA GLU A 115 4.13 8.84 -15.05
C GLU A 115 3.07 8.48 -14.01
N ILE A 116 3.42 7.55 -13.13
CA ILE A 116 2.49 6.99 -12.14
C ILE A 116 2.09 8.02 -11.08
N ALA A 117 3.03 8.88 -10.66
CA ALA A 117 2.83 9.78 -9.53
C ALA A 117 1.68 10.80 -9.73
N PRO A 118 1.53 11.51 -10.88
CA PRO A 118 0.42 12.44 -11.10
C PRO A 118 -0.94 11.74 -11.04
N ILE A 119 -1.08 10.58 -11.70
CA ILE A 119 -2.34 9.83 -11.70
C ILE A 119 -2.69 9.37 -10.29
N ARG A 120 -1.72 8.84 -9.55
CA ARG A 120 -1.88 8.38 -8.18
C ARG A 120 -2.37 9.48 -7.24
N TYR A 121 -1.78 10.68 -7.33
CA TYR A 121 -2.19 11.80 -6.48
C TYR A 121 -3.48 12.45 -6.95
N GLY A 122 -3.77 12.47 -8.24
CA GLY A 122 -5.07 12.85 -8.77
C GLY A 122 -6.20 11.95 -8.24
N MET A 123 -5.97 10.63 -8.21
CA MET A 123 -6.91 9.67 -7.62
C MET A 123 -7.06 9.83 -6.10
N LEU A 124 -5.97 10.16 -5.39
CA LEU A 124 -6.06 10.50 -3.97
C LEU A 124 -6.91 11.75 -3.75
N ALA A 125 -6.70 12.82 -4.53
CA ALA A 125 -7.49 14.05 -4.44
C ALA A 125 -8.97 13.78 -4.74
N ALA A 126 -9.27 13.02 -5.79
CA ALA A 126 -10.64 12.62 -6.12
C ALA A 126 -11.28 11.82 -4.97
N PHE A 127 -10.55 10.86 -4.40
CA PHE A 127 -11.04 10.07 -3.26
C PHE A 127 -11.37 10.93 -2.04
N MET A 128 -10.56 11.97 -1.77
CA MET A 128 -10.81 12.92 -0.67
C MET A 128 -11.98 13.87 -0.97
N ALA A 129 -12.26 14.15 -2.26
CA ALA A 129 -13.36 15.02 -2.67
C ALA A 129 -14.74 14.33 -2.70
N ILE A 130 -14.78 13.01 -2.93
CA ILE A 130 -16.04 12.23 -3.05
C ILE A 130 -17.00 12.44 -1.86
N PRO A 131 -16.56 12.43 -0.59
CA PRO A 131 -17.46 12.64 0.54
C PRO A 131 -18.22 13.99 0.50
N PHE A 132 -17.62 15.04 -0.09
CA PHE A 132 -18.24 16.36 -0.20
C PHE A 132 -19.33 16.44 -1.28
N VAL A 133 -19.26 15.57 -2.28
CA VAL A 133 -20.26 15.50 -3.38
C VAL A 133 -21.43 14.60 -3.02
N GLY A 134 -21.32 13.85 -1.94
CA GLY A 134 -22.34 12.90 -1.47
C GLY A 134 -22.17 11.52 -2.12
N GLY A 135 -21.91 10.51 -1.31
CA GLY A 135 -21.95 9.13 -1.77
C GLY A 135 -20.90 8.20 -1.22
N SER A 136 -21.24 6.91 -1.26
CA SER A 136 -20.38 5.79 -0.89
C SER A 136 -19.52 5.25 -2.06
N LEU A 137 -19.47 5.96 -3.18
CA LEU A 137 -18.77 5.53 -4.39
C LEU A 137 -17.30 5.15 -4.15
N ALA A 138 -16.63 5.84 -3.24
CA ALA A 138 -15.24 5.53 -2.89
C ALA A 138 -15.06 4.10 -2.34
N CYS A 139 -16.03 3.58 -1.57
CA CYS A 139 -15.98 2.20 -1.04
C CYS A 139 -16.25 1.16 -2.13
N ALA A 140 -17.08 1.49 -3.11
CA ALA A 140 -17.40 0.61 -4.22
C ALA A 140 -16.16 0.24 -5.05
N TYR A 141 -15.17 1.14 -5.11
CA TYR A 141 -13.90 0.93 -5.82
C TYR A 141 -12.73 0.66 -4.89
N CYS A 142 -12.97 0.20 -3.66
CA CYS A 142 -11.93 -0.05 -2.67
C CYS A 142 -11.50 -1.52 -2.65
N ASN A 143 -10.25 -1.80 -2.98
CA ASN A 143 -9.70 -3.16 -2.92
C ASN A 143 -9.62 -3.72 -1.49
N TYR A 144 -9.52 -2.87 -0.47
CA TYR A 144 -9.58 -3.32 0.93
C TYR A 144 -10.97 -3.83 1.28
N TYR A 145 -12.03 -3.14 0.83
CA TYR A 145 -13.40 -3.58 1.03
C TYR A 145 -13.65 -4.93 0.36
N LEU A 146 -13.26 -5.05 -0.91
CA LEU A 146 -13.42 -6.31 -1.64
C LEU A 146 -12.63 -7.45 -1.00
N PHE A 147 -11.39 -7.21 -0.60
CA PHE A 147 -10.56 -8.24 0.04
C PHE A 147 -11.11 -8.65 1.41
N ASP A 148 -11.62 -7.69 2.19
CA ASP A 148 -12.26 -7.95 3.49
C ASP A 148 -13.55 -8.77 3.33
N LEU A 149 -14.36 -8.46 2.32
CA LEU A 149 -15.54 -9.27 1.96
C LEU A 149 -15.17 -10.71 1.59
N LEU A 150 -14.17 -10.88 0.73
CA LEU A 150 -13.68 -12.21 0.34
C LEU A 150 -13.16 -13.01 1.55
N ALA A 151 -12.45 -12.35 2.46
CA ALA A 151 -11.94 -12.96 3.68
C ALA A 151 -13.08 -13.38 4.63
N ASN A 152 -14.10 -12.52 4.81
CA ASN A 152 -15.27 -12.84 5.62
C ASN A 152 -16.10 -13.98 5.02
N TYR A 153 -16.29 -13.98 3.69
CA TYR A 153 -16.96 -15.08 3.00
C TYR A 153 -16.22 -16.40 3.20
N ALA A 154 -14.92 -16.41 3.01
CA ALA A 154 -14.11 -17.62 3.15
C ALA A 154 -14.15 -18.21 4.58
N VAL A 155 -14.30 -17.37 5.60
CA VAL A 155 -14.22 -17.79 7.01
C VAL A 155 -15.60 -17.96 7.65
N ARG A 156 -16.58 -17.08 7.33
CA ARG A 156 -17.89 -17.03 7.99
C ARG A 156 -19.06 -17.48 7.10
N GLY A 157 -18.82 -17.75 5.82
CA GLY A 157 -19.84 -18.20 4.88
C GLY A 157 -20.89 -17.15 4.51
N TYR A 158 -20.61 -15.86 4.67
CA TYR A 158 -21.52 -14.79 4.26
C TYR A 158 -21.63 -14.71 2.74
N PHE A 159 -22.87 -14.61 2.24
CA PHE A 159 -23.11 -14.47 0.80
C PHE A 159 -22.65 -13.08 0.32
N ILE A 160 -21.79 -13.04 -0.70
CA ILE A 160 -21.39 -11.77 -1.33
C ILE A 160 -22.46 -11.42 -2.36
N SER A 161 -23.25 -10.38 -2.11
CA SER A 161 -24.05 -9.78 -3.16
C SER A 161 -23.12 -9.00 -4.08
N LEU A 162 -22.88 -9.53 -5.27
CA LEU A 162 -22.04 -8.89 -6.29
C LEU A 162 -22.81 -7.73 -6.92
N SER A 163 -22.61 -6.52 -6.39
CA SER A 163 -23.01 -5.31 -7.12
C SER A 163 -22.10 -5.11 -8.35
N SER A 164 -22.60 -4.44 -9.38
CA SER A 164 -21.84 -4.14 -10.60
C SER A 164 -20.53 -3.37 -10.31
N SER A 165 -20.52 -2.50 -9.30
CA SER A 165 -19.32 -1.79 -8.87
C SER A 165 -18.27 -2.70 -8.21
N LEU A 166 -18.69 -3.69 -7.42
CA LEU A 166 -17.77 -4.67 -6.84
C LEU A 166 -17.17 -5.59 -7.92
N LEU A 167 -17.97 -5.98 -8.90
CA LEU A 167 -17.50 -6.76 -10.04
C LEU A 167 -16.45 -5.97 -10.85
N LEU A 168 -16.71 -4.69 -11.14
CA LEU A 168 -15.77 -3.83 -11.81
C LEU A 168 -14.47 -3.67 -11.00
N THR A 169 -14.59 -3.48 -9.70
CA THR A 169 -13.41 -3.40 -8.80
C THR A 169 -12.62 -4.70 -8.80
N ALA A 170 -13.29 -5.85 -8.79
CA ALA A 170 -12.63 -7.15 -8.88
C ALA A 170 -11.86 -7.30 -10.20
N ILE A 171 -12.47 -6.94 -11.33
CA ILE A 171 -11.83 -6.98 -12.64
C ILE A 171 -10.61 -6.03 -12.67
N LEU A 172 -10.77 -4.79 -12.23
CA LEU A 172 -9.68 -3.82 -12.21
C LEU A 172 -8.55 -4.27 -11.27
N TRP A 173 -8.88 -4.69 -10.06
CA TRP A 173 -7.88 -5.04 -9.06
C TRP A 173 -7.16 -6.35 -9.35
N LEU A 174 -7.90 -7.43 -9.70
CA LEU A 174 -7.32 -8.77 -9.88
C LEU A 174 -6.77 -8.96 -11.28
N VAL A 175 -7.52 -8.54 -12.30
CA VAL A 175 -7.19 -8.84 -13.70
C VAL A 175 -6.29 -7.75 -14.27
N VAL A 176 -6.80 -6.54 -14.46
CA VAL A 176 -6.10 -5.46 -15.17
C VAL A 176 -4.83 -5.04 -14.43
N PHE A 177 -4.97 -4.63 -13.17
CA PHE A 177 -3.87 -4.12 -12.36
C PHE A 177 -3.17 -5.20 -11.52
N GLY A 178 -3.72 -6.40 -11.44
CA GLY A 178 -3.11 -7.56 -10.79
C GLY A 178 -2.37 -8.44 -11.79
N LEU A 179 -3.10 -9.34 -12.47
CA LEU A 179 -2.53 -10.38 -13.34
C LEU A 179 -1.69 -9.81 -14.49
N PHE A 180 -2.21 -8.80 -15.19
CA PHE A 180 -1.58 -8.24 -16.39
C PHE A 180 -0.68 -7.03 -16.14
N THR A 181 -0.41 -6.69 -14.88
CA THR A 181 0.56 -5.64 -14.54
C THR A 181 1.88 -6.26 -14.09
N LYS A 182 2.98 -5.75 -14.61
CA LYS A 182 4.33 -6.15 -14.18
C LYS A 182 4.51 -5.86 -12.69
N GLY A 183 4.84 -6.90 -11.92
CA GLY A 183 4.93 -6.83 -10.48
C GLY A 183 3.62 -6.98 -9.71
N GLY A 184 2.45 -6.96 -10.39
CA GLY A 184 1.13 -7.28 -9.81
C GLY A 184 0.53 -6.25 -8.85
N ARG A 185 1.18 -5.09 -8.69
CA ARG A 185 0.72 -4.02 -7.78
C ARG A 185 0.23 -2.77 -8.51
N GLY A 186 -0.31 -2.93 -9.73
CA GLY A 186 -0.83 -1.80 -10.51
C GLY A 186 -1.93 -1.03 -9.77
N TYR A 187 -2.86 -1.73 -9.13
CA TYR A 187 -3.90 -1.08 -8.33
C TYR A 187 -3.30 -0.21 -7.19
N CYS A 188 -2.28 -0.71 -6.51
CA CYS A 188 -1.56 0.05 -5.48
C CYS A 188 -0.84 1.29 -6.05
N ASN A 189 -0.43 1.24 -7.32
CA ASN A 189 0.23 2.34 -8.00
C ASN A 189 -0.75 3.46 -8.38
N PHE A 190 -1.95 3.12 -8.87
CA PHE A 190 -2.83 4.09 -9.49
C PHE A 190 -4.01 4.48 -8.60
N LEU A 191 -4.67 3.51 -7.95
CA LEU A 191 -5.99 3.70 -7.38
C LEU A 191 -6.02 3.70 -5.84
N CYS A 192 -5.03 3.10 -5.16
CA CYS A 192 -5.07 2.96 -3.72
C CYS A 192 -4.79 4.28 -2.97
N PRO A 193 -5.77 4.91 -2.30
CA PRO A 193 -5.58 6.18 -1.63
C PRO A 193 -4.68 6.08 -0.40
N VAL A 194 -4.76 4.98 0.36
CA VAL A 194 -3.92 4.75 1.55
C VAL A 194 -2.45 4.66 1.16
N GLY A 195 -2.15 3.93 0.07
CA GLY A 195 -0.79 3.86 -0.47
C GLY A 195 -0.29 5.21 -0.98
N ALA A 196 -1.16 5.99 -1.63
CA ALA A 196 -0.83 7.33 -2.12
C ALA A 196 -0.51 8.29 -0.97
N ALA A 197 -1.35 8.33 0.08
CA ALA A 197 -1.14 9.15 1.26
C ALA A 197 0.16 8.80 1.98
N GLN A 198 0.45 7.52 2.19
CA GLN A 198 1.71 7.08 2.79
C GLN A 198 2.93 7.53 1.97
N ASN A 199 2.90 7.38 0.65
CA ASN A 199 4.02 7.82 -0.19
C ASN A 199 4.16 9.35 -0.19
N LEU A 200 3.06 10.11 -0.13
CA LEU A 200 3.11 11.56 -0.03
C LEU A 200 3.80 12.00 1.26
N VAL A 201 3.38 11.45 2.40
CA VAL A 201 4.01 11.72 3.71
C VAL A 201 5.48 11.34 3.68
N HIS A 202 5.80 10.14 3.18
CA HIS A 202 7.18 9.67 3.13
C HIS A 202 8.07 10.49 2.18
N PHE A 203 7.53 10.96 1.07
CA PHE A 203 8.28 11.83 0.16
C PHE A 203 8.76 13.11 0.86
N PHE A 204 7.89 13.76 1.62
CA PHE A 204 8.27 14.96 2.38
C PHE A 204 9.21 14.62 3.54
N SER A 205 8.90 13.60 4.34
CA SER A 205 9.71 13.21 5.49
C SER A 205 11.08 12.68 5.09
N SER A 206 11.22 12.07 3.93
CA SER A 206 12.48 11.49 3.44
C SER A 206 13.60 12.50 3.24
N LYS A 207 13.28 13.81 3.23
CA LYS A 207 14.27 14.90 3.18
C LYS A 207 14.99 15.10 4.52
N LEU A 208 14.43 14.55 5.61
CA LEU A 208 14.97 14.67 6.95
C LEU A 208 16.06 13.59 7.21
N PRO A 209 17.19 13.93 7.85
CA PRO A 209 18.33 13.01 7.99
C PRO A 209 18.02 11.79 8.87
N PHE A 210 17.13 11.91 9.84
CA PHE A 210 16.79 10.83 10.76
C PHE A 210 15.75 9.83 10.18
N VAL A 211 15.13 10.12 9.03
CA VAL A 211 14.12 9.28 8.41
C VAL A 211 14.77 8.16 7.60
N ARG A 212 14.21 6.96 7.74
CA ARG A 212 14.67 5.79 7.00
C ARG A 212 14.00 5.69 5.64
N ARG A 213 14.79 5.48 4.60
CA ARG A 213 14.32 5.30 3.22
C ARG A 213 15.13 4.25 2.47
N MET A 214 14.61 3.78 1.35
CA MET A 214 15.42 3.03 0.38
C MET A 214 16.31 4.01 -0.38
N TYR A 215 17.60 3.71 -0.48
CA TYR A 215 18.55 4.51 -1.24
C TYR A 215 19.53 3.64 -2.03
N VAL A 216 20.19 4.24 -3.00
CA VAL A 216 21.17 3.58 -3.87
C VAL A 216 22.54 4.20 -3.64
N ASP A 217 23.50 3.37 -3.29
CA ASP A 217 24.91 3.73 -3.34
C ASP A 217 25.35 3.74 -4.81
N LYS A 218 25.49 4.95 -5.35
CA LYS A 218 25.81 5.14 -6.78
C LYS A 218 27.22 4.65 -7.11
N GLN A 219 28.16 4.62 -6.14
CA GLN A 219 29.53 4.15 -6.38
C GLN A 219 29.54 2.62 -6.58
N LYS A 220 28.77 1.88 -5.78
CA LYS A 220 28.66 0.42 -5.90
C LYS A 220 27.75 -0.04 -7.03
N CYS A 221 26.84 0.82 -7.53
CA CYS A 221 25.86 0.42 -8.52
C CYS A 221 26.51 0.20 -9.89
N ILE A 222 26.35 -1.01 -10.45
CA ILE A 222 26.87 -1.40 -11.77
C ILE A 222 25.83 -1.27 -12.91
N GLY A 223 24.60 -0.79 -12.62
CA GLY A 223 23.58 -0.56 -13.62
C GLY A 223 22.92 -1.82 -14.23
N CYS A 224 23.05 -2.99 -13.62
CA CYS A 224 22.58 -4.28 -14.17
C CYS A 224 21.06 -4.41 -14.35
N GLY A 225 20.24 -3.48 -13.84
CA GLY A 225 18.79 -3.43 -13.98
C GLY A 225 18.01 -4.49 -13.22
N LYS A 226 18.63 -5.39 -12.45
CA LYS A 226 17.95 -6.47 -11.73
C LYS A 226 16.93 -5.93 -10.72
N CYS A 227 17.24 -4.81 -10.06
CA CYS A 227 16.36 -4.13 -9.12
C CYS A 227 15.08 -3.58 -9.80
N ALA A 228 15.19 -3.03 -11.01
CA ALA A 228 14.04 -2.55 -11.78
C ALA A 228 13.14 -3.70 -12.23
N ARG A 229 13.72 -4.81 -12.69
CA ARG A 229 12.96 -5.99 -13.11
C ARG A 229 12.19 -6.67 -11.98
N THR A 230 12.71 -6.62 -10.74
CA THR A 230 12.09 -7.26 -9.58
C THR A 230 11.20 -6.34 -8.75
N CYS A 231 11.10 -5.06 -9.09
CA CYS A 231 10.31 -4.10 -8.32
C CYS A 231 8.80 -4.27 -8.58
N PRO A 232 7.99 -4.68 -7.57
CA PRO A 232 6.56 -4.89 -7.77
C PRO A 232 5.77 -3.60 -8.01
N MET A 233 6.34 -2.45 -7.63
CA MET A 233 5.75 -1.13 -7.78
C MET A 233 6.31 -0.34 -8.97
N GLN A 234 7.21 -0.94 -9.77
CA GLN A 234 7.89 -0.25 -10.86
C GLN A 234 8.54 1.09 -10.42
N ALA A 235 8.97 1.16 -9.17
CA ALA A 235 9.52 2.36 -8.56
C ALA A 235 11.03 2.54 -8.82
N VAL A 236 11.68 1.60 -9.48
CA VAL A 236 13.12 1.65 -9.76
C VAL A 236 13.34 1.79 -11.26
N LYS A 237 14.04 2.84 -11.65
CA LYS A 237 14.50 3.07 -13.03
C LYS A 237 16.03 3.03 -13.09
N VAL A 238 16.59 2.64 -14.24
CA VAL A 238 18.05 2.72 -14.47
C VAL A 238 18.28 3.79 -15.52
N ARG A 239 19.00 4.83 -15.12
CA ARG A 239 19.42 5.93 -16.00
C ARG A 239 20.94 6.04 -15.92
N GLU A 240 21.61 6.26 -17.03
CA GLU A 240 23.08 6.44 -17.08
C GLU A 240 23.85 5.33 -16.34
N LYS A 241 23.42 4.07 -16.50
CA LYS A 241 23.97 2.89 -15.82
C LYS A 241 23.91 2.95 -14.28
N LYS A 242 23.04 3.80 -13.70
CA LYS A 242 22.80 3.86 -12.26
C LYS A 242 21.31 3.66 -11.96
N ALA A 243 21.03 2.97 -10.86
CA ALA A 243 19.65 2.80 -10.40
C ALA A 243 19.17 4.05 -9.65
N GLU A 244 17.92 4.42 -9.86
CA GLU A 244 17.22 5.49 -9.15
C GLU A 244 15.90 4.97 -8.61
N ILE A 245 15.56 5.36 -7.37
CA ILE A 245 14.33 4.94 -6.70
C ILE A 245 13.38 6.11 -6.62
N CYS A 246 12.21 5.98 -7.25
CA CYS A 246 11.12 6.95 -7.11
C CYS A 246 10.39 6.72 -5.79
N LEU A 247 10.54 7.64 -4.84
CA LEU A 247 9.92 7.55 -3.51
C LEU A 247 8.40 7.70 -3.58
N HIS A 248 7.86 8.36 -4.61
CA HIS A 248 6.41 8.45 -4.84
C HIS A 248 5.74 7.09 -5.05
N ASN A 249 6.48 6.06 -5.46
CA ASN A 249 5.95 4.72 -5.72
C ASN A 249 6.59 3.65 -4.84
N CYS A 250 7.66 3.96 -4.11
CA CYS A 250 8.38 2.98 -3.30
C CYS A 250 7.59 2.62 -2.04
N ILE A 251 7.36 1.33 -1.81
CA ILE A 251 6.67 0.79 -0.62
C ILE A 251 7.62 0.15 0.39
N VAL A 252 8.90 0.39 0.28
CA VAL A 252 9.94 -0.12 1.21
C VAL A 252 9.87 -1.66 1.43
N CYS A 253 9.48 -2.41 0.40
CA CYS A 253 9.38 -3.87 0.50
C CYS A 253 10.74 -4.57 0.57
N GLY A 254 11.84 -3.91 0.17
CA GLY A 254 13.20 -4.43 0.23
C GLY A 254 13.59 -5.43 -0.87
N GLN A 255 12.72 -5.70 -1.85
CA GLN A 255 12.96 -6.70 -2.89
C GLN A 255 14.12 -6.33 -3.81
N CYS A 256 14.27 -5.04 -4.13
CA CYS A 256 15.39 -4.52 -4.90
C CYS A 256 16.74 -4.67 -4.17
N ALA A 257 16.77 -4.44 -2.85
CA ALA A 257 17.96 -4.60 -2.02
C ALA A 257 18.37 -6.09 -1.92
N HIS A 258 17.38 -6.98 -1.70
CA HIS A 258 17.63 -8.42 -1.62
C HIS A 258 18.22 -8.99 -2.93
N ASN A 259 17.74 -8.53 -4.08
CA ASN A 259 18.18 -9.01 -5.39
C ASN A 259 19.39 -8.26 -5.97
N CYS A 260 19.95 -7.29 -5.25
CA CYS A 260 21.11 -6.54 -5.72
C CYS A 260 22.40 -7.35 -5.54
N PRO A 261 23.09 -7.76 -6.62
CA PRO A 261 24.28 -8.61 -6.51
C PRO A 261 25.46 -7.91 -5.81
N VAL A 262 25.54 -6.59 -5.95
CA VAL A 262 26.62 -5.78 -5.36
C VAL A 262 26.18 -5.02 -4.10
N LYS A 263 24.99 -5.33 -3.56
CA LYS A 263 24.42 -4.71 -2.35
C LYS A 263 24.42 -3.16 -2.37
N ALA A 264 24.29 -2.57 -3.55
CA ALA A 264 24.26 -1.14 -3.74
C ALA A 264 22.95 -0.49 -3.26
N ILE A 265 21.88 -1.27 -3.03
CA ILE A 265 20.59 -0.77 -2.55
C ILE A 265 20.42 -1.16 -1.09
N GLN A 266 20.12 -0.17 -0.26
CA GLN A 266 20.01 -0.33 1.19
C GLN A 266 18.77 0.38 1.73
N TYR A 267 18.32 -0.04 2.92
CA TYR A 267 17.28 0.63 3.69
C TYR A 267 17.88 1.18 4.98
N GLY A 268 17.85 2.46 5.16
CA GLY A 268 18.45 3.13 6.30
C GLY A 268 18.30 4.64 6.27
N ARG A 269 18.96 5.30 7.19
CA ARG A 269 19.16 6.75 7.16
C ARG A 269 20.21 7.06 6.10
N VAL A 270 20.06 8.18 5.44
CA VAL A 270 21.07 8.66 4.49
C VAL A 270 21.78 9.80 5.17
N ASP A 271 23.01 9.55 5.61
CA ASP A 271 23.89 10.62 6.06
C ASP A 271 24.24 11.47 4.85
N ASN A 272 24.06 12.78 4.96
CA ASN A 272 24.24 13.74 3.86
C ASN A 272 25.71 13.91 3.43
N GLU A 273 26.61 13.04 3.88
CA GLU A 273 28.06 13.12 3.62
C GLU A 273 28.59 12.06 2.62
N LYS A 274 27.69 11.49 1.75
CA LYS A 274 28.23 10.61 0.68
C LYS A 274 27.52 10.81 -0.64
#